data_d38d430ed05db8ed2eb3534a3b41f787
#
_entry.id   d38d430ed05db8ed2eb3534a3b41f787
#
_cell.length_a   1.000
_cell.length_b   1.000
_cell.length_c   1.000
_cell.angle_alpha   90.00
_cell.angle_beta   90.00
_cell.angle_gamma   90.00
#
_symmetry.space_group_name_H-M   'P 1'
#
loop_
_entity.id
_entity.type
_entity.pdbx_description
1 polymer ?
#
loop_
_entity_poly.entity_id
_entity_poly.type
_entity_poly.pdbx_seq_one_letter_code
_entity_poly.pdbx_strand_id
1 'polypeptide(L)'
;MKKPYAIISENGTKYTYYQMESFKNTILGILNKDSLILICCDVCCEAIMMYVACLQSRIRIMFSNTKTDFVKNCINTYKPNYVWTNSQYVGENYINIWCFGKYYLYEQIHYDPIKMNDDLAMLLNTSGSTGSSKYARISYKNIDENTKAIAKSLEITDKDRA
;
A
#
# COMPACT_ATOMS: atom_id res chain seq x y z
N MET A 1 -19.58 -22.72 -3.00
CA MET A 1 -19.38 -22.31 -1.57
C MET A 1 -18.39 -21.15 -1.56
N LYS A 2 -18.75 -19.99 -1.00
CA LYS A 2 -17.79 -18.86 -0.87
C LYS A 2 -16.61 -19.29 0.02
N LYS A 3 -15.38 -19.05 -0.45
CA LYS A 3 -14.16 -19.32 0.33
C LYS A 3 -14.21 -18.47 1.61
N PRO A 4 -14.00 -19.03 2.82
CA PRO A 4 -14.17 -18.26 4.06
C PRO A 4 -13.06 -17.24 4.29
N TYR A 5 -11.87 -17.46 3.73
CA TYR A 5 -10.70 -16.62 3.95
C TYR A 5 -10.23 -15.94 2.68
N ALA A 6 -9.88 -14.65 2.81
CA ALA A 6 -9.31 -13.82 1.75
C ALA A 6 -7.78 -13.90 1.73
N ILE A 7 -7.14 -13.94 2.92
CA ILE A 7 -5.70 -14.04 3.08
C ILE A 7 -5.38 -15.15 4.08
N ILE A 8 -4.37 -15.94 3.78
CA ILE A 8 -3.78 -16.94 4.70
C ILE A 8 -2.26 -16.71 4.66
N SER A 9 -1.66 -16.37 5.79
CA SER A 9 -0.22 -16.19 5.91
C SER A 9 0.53 -17.50 6.11
N GLU A 10 1.83 -17.50 5.88
CA GLU A 10 2.70 -18.66 6.11
C GLU A 10 2.64 -19.20 7.55
N ASN A 11 2.48 -18.32 8.54
CA ASN A 11 2.35 -18.69 9.94
C ASN A 11 0.95 -19.18 10.32
N GLY A 12 0.04 -19.32 9.34
CA GLY A 12 -1.32 -19.82 9.55
C GLY A 12 -2.35 -18.76 9.96
N THR A 13 -1.99 -17.48 10.11
CA THR A 13 -2.94 -16.38 10.37
C THR A 13 -3.90 -16.26 9.20
N LYS A 14 -5.20 -16.15 9.50
CA LYS A 14 -6.27 -16.13 8.49
C LYS A 14 -7.11 -14.88 8.64
N TYR A 15 -7.33 -14.18 7.52
CA TYR A 15 -8.25 -13.04 7.44
C TYR A 15 -9.40 -13.36 6.49
N THR A 16 -10.62 -13.15 6.98
CA THR A 16 -11.84 -13.31 6.18
C THR A 16 -12.07 -12.10 5.26
N TYR A 17 -12.91 -12.25 4.24
CA TYR A 17 -13.36 -11.13 3.42
C TYR A 17 -14.05 -10.04 4.24
N TYR A 18 -14.79 -10.43 5.29
CA TYR A 18 -15.41 -9.46 6.19
C TYR A 18 -14.38 -8.64 6.96
N GLN A 19 -13.30 -9.25 7.46
CA GLN A 19 -12.23 -8.54 8.14
C GLN A 19 -11.48 -7.58 7.20
N MET A 20 -11.26 -7.98 5.94
CA MET A 20 -10.67 -7.08 4.95
C MET A 20 -11.57 -5.88 4.66
N GLU A 21 -12.88 -6.10 4.52
CA GLU A 21 -13.83 -5.02 4.28
C GLU A 21 -13.93 -4.08 5.50
N SER A 22 -13.94 -4.61 6.72
CA SER A 22 -13.90 -3.83 7.95
C SER A 22 -12.61 -3.00 8.04
N PHE A 23 -11.45 -3.59 7.73
CA PHE A 23 -10.18 -2.88 7.67
C PHE A 23 -10.24 -1.73 6.65
N LYS A 24 -10.72 -1.99 5.44
CA LYS A 24 -10.89 -0.96 4.40
C LYS A 24 -11.77 0.19 4.88
N ASN A 25 -12.90 -0.11 5.51
CA ASN A 25 -13.81 0.93 6.01
C ASN A 25 -13.16 1.78 7.11
N THR A 26 -12.35 1.17 7.99
CA THR A 26 -11.54 1.91 8.97
C THR A 26 -10.55 2.84 8.27
N ILE A 27 -9.80 2.35 7.28
CA ILE A 27 -8.83 3.13 6.52
C ILE A 27 -9.50 4.29 5.78
N LEU A 28 -10.67 4.07 5.18
CA LEU A 28 -11.45 5.12 4.51
C LEU A 28 -11.93 6.22 5.46
N GLY A 29 -12.15 5.90 6.73
CA GLY A 29 -12.47 6.89 7.76
C GLY A 29 -11.27 7.72 8.22
N ILE A 30 -10.05 7.27 7.94
CA ILE A 30 -8.80 7.92 8.38
C ILE A 30 -8.12 8.66 7.22
N LEU A 31 -7.96 8.02 6.05
CA LEU A 31 -7.18 8.55 4.95
C LEU A 31 -8.00 9.48 4.05
N ASN A 32 -7.41 10.59 3.65
CA ASN A 32 -7.95 11.48 2.63
C ASN A 32 -7.78 10.87 1.22
N LYS A 33 -8.81 10.98 0.35
CA LYS A 33 -8.79 10.42 -1.01
C LYS A 33 -7.67 10.98 -1.89
N ASP A 34 -7.33 12.26 -1.70
CA ASP A 34 -6.30 12.93 -2.51
C ASP A 34 -4.89 12.83 -1.90
N SER A 35 -4.65 11.79 -1.11
CA SER A 35 -3.39 11.58 -0.43
C SER A 35 -2.49 10.56 -1.12
N LEU A 36 -1.21 10.63 -0.77
CA LEU A 36 -0.19 9.63 -1.08
C LEU A 36 0.17 8.89 0.21
N ILE A 37 0.05 7.56 0.19
CA ILE A 37 0.53 6.70 1.28
C ILE A 37 1.80 5.96 0.87
N LEU A 38 2.84 6.04 1.70
CA LEU A 38 4.04 5.21 1.59
C LEU A 38 3.84 3.92 2.40
N ILE A 39 3.84 2.79 1.72
CA ILE A 39 3.77 1.47 2.34
C ILE A 39 5.18 0.89 2.40
N CYS A 40 5.77 0.86 3.61
CA CYS A 40 7.08 0.30 3.89
C CYS A 40 6.89 -1.10 4.48
N CYS A 41 7.05 -2.11 3.65
CA CYS A 41 6.77 -3.48 4.10
C CYS A 41 7.57 -4.53 3.35
N ASP A 42 7.75 -5.66 4.04
CA ASP A 42 7.94 -6.96 3.41
C ASP A 42 6.55 -7.54 3.08
N VAL A 43 6.50 -8.62 2.31
CA VAL A 43 5.22 -9.26 1.97
C VAL A 43 4.59 -9.86 3.23
N CYS A 44 3.52 -9.24 3.71
CA CYS A 44 2.77 -9.68 4.89
C CYS A 44 1.30 -9.33 4.78
N CYS A 45 0.47 -9.90 5.64
CA CYS A 45 -0.98 -9.70 5.59
C CYS A 45 -1.37 -8.23 5.75
N GLU A 46 -0.74 -7.51 6.68
CA GLU A 46 -1.00 -6.10 6.97
C GLU A 46 -0.69 -5.20 5.77
N ALA A 47 0.38 -5.52 5.02
CA ALA A 47 0.73 -4.81 3.80
C ALA A 47 -0.26 -5.08 2.68
N ILE A 48 -0.66 -6.33 2.48
CA ILE A 48 -1.65 -6.72 1.48
C ILE A 48 -3.01 -6.07 1.78
N MET A 49 -3.44 -6.07 3.05
CA MET A 49 -4.70 -5.44 3.46
C MET A 49 -4.69 -3.94 3.20
N MET A 50 -3.59 -3.24 3.55
CA MET A 50 -3.44 -1.81 3.27
C MET A 50 -3.42 -1.53 1.77
N TYR A 51 -2.66 -2.32 0.99
CA TYR A 51 -2.60 -2.21 -0.46
C TYR A 51 -3.99 -2.34 -1.10
N VAL A 52 -4.73 -3.40 -0.76
CA VAL A 52 -6.07 -3.66 -1.33
C VAL A 52 -7.05 -2.56 -0.92
N ALA A 53 -7.02 -2.13 0.35
CA ALA A 53 -7.87 -1.05 0.84
C ALA A 53 -7.62 0.26 0.07
N CYS A 54 -6.37 0.66 -0.10
CA CYS A 54 -6.01 1.88 -0.82
C CYS A 54 -6.35 1.78 -2.31
N LEU A 55 -6.05 0.63 -2.96
CA LEU A 55 -6.33 0.44 -4.38
C LEU A 55 -7.83 0.53 -4.69
N GLN A 56 -8.67 -0.16 -3.90
CA GLN A 56 -10.12 -0.12 -4.05
C GLN A 56 -10.74 1.25 -3.76
N SER A 57 -10.07 2.03 -2.94
CA SER A 57 -10.53 3.37 -2.52
C SER A 57 -9.93 4.51 -3.32
N ARG A 58 -9.11 4.19 -4.33
CA ARG A 58 -8.40 5.15 -5.18
C ARG A 58 -7.47 6.10 -4.42
N ILE A 59 -6.86 5.62 -3.35
CA ILE A 59 -5.79 6.30 -2.63
C ILE A 59 -4.46 5.93 -3.30
N ARG A 60 -3.62 6.92 -3.61
CA ARG A 60 -2.35 6.70 -4.33
C ARG A 60 -1.34 6.03 -3.41
N ILE A 61 -0.67 5.02 -3.93
CA ILE A 61 0.24 4.17 -3.17
C ILE A 61 1.68 4.37 -3.66
N MET A 62 2.61 4.41 -2.73
CA MET A 62 4.03 4.32 -3.01
C MET A 62 4.60 3.15 -2.21
N PHE A 63 5.33 2.25 -2.86
CA PHE A 63 5.96 1.13 -2.16
C PHE A 63 7.44 1.40 -1.87
N SER A 64 7.86 0.98 -0.69
CA SER A 64 9.25 0.98 -0.27
C SER A 64 9.58 -0.33 0.45
N ASN A 65 10.86 -0.70 0.45
CA ASN A 65 11.36 -1.71 1.37
C ASN A 65 11.44 -1.14 2.80
N THR A 66 11.82 -1.99 3.76
CA THR A 66 11.93 -1.62 5.18
C THR A 66 13.29 -1.03 5.57
N LYS A 67 14.24 -0.84 4.62
CA LYS A 67 15.56 -0.27 4.90
C LYS A 67 15.44 1.20 5.29
N THR A 68 15.92 1.54 6.49
CA THR A 68 15.77 2.86 7.10
C THR A 68 16.21 4.02 6.21
N ASP A 69 17.36 3.93 5.57
CA ASP A 69 17.88 5.02 4.72
C ASP A 69 17.03 5.20 3.47
N PHE A 70 16.51 4.11 2.91
CA PHE A 70 15.65 4.16 1.75
C PHE A 70 14.29 4.79 2.09
N VAL A 71 13.71 4.42 3.23
CA VAL A 71 12.45 5.00 3.74
C VAL A 71 12.62 6.49 4.00
N LYS A 72 13.72 6.91 4.67
CA LYS A 72 14.03 8.32 4.89
C LYS A 72 14.15 9.12 3.58
N ASN A 73 14.83 8.57 2.58
CA ASN A 73 14.92 9.20 1.26
C ASN A 73 13.56 9.35 0.58
N CYS A 74 12.70 8.35 0.67
CA CYS A 74 11.34 8.42 0.15
C CYS A 74 10.53 9.51 0.86
N ILE A 75 10.59 9.57 2.18
CA ILE A 75 9.89 10.58 2.98
C ILE A 75 10.37 11.99 2.62
N ASN A 76 11.68 12.21 2.56
CA ASN A 76 12.25 13.52 2.28
C ASN A 76 11.94 14.00 0.84
N THR A 77 11.94 13.08 -0.12
CA THR A 77 11.78 13.42 -1.55
C THR A 77 10.31 13.59 -1.93
N TYR A 78 9.46 12.67 -1.48
CA TYR A 78 8.06 12.59 -1.94
C TYR A 78 7.06 13.11 -0.92
N LYS A 79 7.48 13.32 0.33
CA LYS A 79 6.67 13.88 1.43
C LYS A 79 5.26 13.26 1.49
N PRO A 80 5.15 11.91 1.58
CA PRO A 80 3.85 11.24 1.58
C PRO A 80 2.99 11.74 2.75
N ASN A 81 1.70 11.88 2.53
CA ASN A 81 0.76 12.30 3.58
C ASN A 81 0.68 11.27 4.71
N TYR A 82 0.82 9.99 4.35
CA TYR A 82 0.76 8.88 5.29
C TYR A 82 1.91 7.90 5.08
N VAL A 83 2.35 7.26 6.18
CA VAL A 83 3.34 6.18 6.15
C VAL A 83 2.79 4.97 6.90
N TRP A 84 2.74 3.83 6.23
CA TRP A 84 2.38 2.53 6.81
C TRP A 84 3.62 1.68 6.97
N THR A 85 4.01 1.36 8.20
CA THR A 85 5.28 0.69 8.50
C THR A 85 5.24 -0.05 9.83
N ASN A 86 6.11 -1.05 9.99
CA ASN A 86 6.35 -1.71 11.27
C ASN A 86 7.40 -0.98 12.14
N SER A 87 7.96 0.13 11.66
CA SER A 87 8.87 0.99 12.44
C SER A 87 8.08 1.80 13.46
N GLN A 88 8.60 1.93 14.66
CA GLN A 88 8.02 2.77 15.72
C GLN A 88 8.36 4.25 15.56
N TYR A 89 9.15 4.62 14.57
CA TYR A 89 9.53 6.00 14.30
C TYR A 89 9.82 6.22 12.81
N VAL A 90 9.25 7.26 12.24
CA VAL A 90 9.41 7.62 10.81
C VAL A 90 9.93 9.05 10.60
N GLY A 91 10.06 9.86 11.66
CA GLY A 91 10.54 11.24 11.63
C GLY A 91 9.68 12.18 12.47
N GLU A 92 10.24 13.35 12.82
CA GLU A 92 9.58 14.34 13.70
C GLU A 92 8.32 14.98 13.09
N ASN A 93 8.21 14.98 11.76
CA ASN A 93 7.08 15.55 11.02
C ASN A 93 5.89 14.60 10.89
N TYR A 94 5.94 13.44 11.56
CA TYR A 94 4.89 12.41 11.49
C TYR A 94 4.44 12.00 12.88
N ILE A 95 3.12 11.85 13.05
CA ILE A 95 2.51 11.34 14.28
C ILE A 95 1.86 9.99 14.00
N ASN A 96 1.95 9.06 14.96
CA ASN A 96 1.20 7.83 14.90
C ASN A 96 -0.28 8.12 15.18
N ILE A 97 -1.16 7.74 14.26
CA ILE A 97 -2.61 7.97 14.37
C ILE A 97 -3.40 6.67 14.51
N TRP A 98 -2.81 5.53 14.13
CA TRP A 98 -3.48 4.23 14.21
C TRP A 98 -2.48 3.08 14.09
N CYS A 99 -2.89 1.86 14.52
CA CYS A 99 -2.09 0.65 14.37
C CYS A 99 -2.97 -0.56 14.07
N PHE A 100 -2.38 -1.55 13.38
CA PHE A 100 -3.00 -2.84 13.14
C PHE A 100 -1.92 -3.93 13.05
N GLY A 101 -2.08 -5.00 13.85
CA GLY A 101 -1.04 -6.01 13.98
C GLY A 101 0.26 -5.40 14.52
N LYS A 102 1.34 -5.56 13.75
CA LYS A 102 2.66 -4.98 14.06
C LYS A 102 2.95 -3.69 13.31
N TYR A 103 1.97 -3.14 12.58
CA TYR A 103 2.12 -1.97 11.73
C TYR A 103 1.47 -0.74 12.35
N TYR A 104 2.06 0.40 12.07
CA TYR A 104 1.65 1.72 12.50
C TYR A 104 1.32 2.58 11.30
N LEU A 105 0.26 3.36 11.40
CA LEU A 105 -0.10 4.40 10.44
C LEU A 105 0.31 5.75 10.99
N TYR A 106 1.20 6.39 10.27
CA TYR A 106 1.65 7.74 10.59
C TYR A 106 1.03 8.73 9.61
N GLU A 107 0.65 9.91 10.12
CA GLU A 107 0.19 11.05 9.34
C GLU A 107 1.20 12.18 9.42
N GLN A 108 1.45 12.85 8.32
CA GLN A 108 2.28 14.04 8.27
C GLN A 108 1.57 15.20 8.98
N ILE A 109 2.25 15.87 9.93
CA ILE A 109 1.67 16.93 10.78
C ILE A 109 1.29 18.16 9.93
N HIS A 110 2.16 18.53 9.00
CA HIS A 110 1.95 19.67 8.11
C HIS A 110 2.30 19.25 6.68
N TYR A 111 1.35 19.32 5.78
CA TYR A 111 1.59 19.04 4.38
C TYR A 111 0.90 20.05 3.47
N ASP A 112 1.55 20.39 2.38
CA ASP A 112 0.95 21.12 1.28
C ASP A 112 0.24 20.14 0.36
N PRO A 113 -1.01 20.40 -0.06
CA PRO A 113 -1.71 19.54 -0.99
C PRO A 113 -0.95 19.39 -2.30
N ILE A 114 -0.55 18.19 -2.65
CA ILE A 114 0.10 17.89 -3.93
C ILE A 114 -0.97 17.47 -4.92
N LYS A 115 -1.16 18.24 -5.98
CA LYS A 115 -2.07 17.84 -7.06
C LYS A 115 -1.46 16.67 -7.83
N MET A 116 -2.06 15.50 -7.68
CA MET A 116 -1.69 14.28 -8.39
C MET A 116 -2.70 13.98 -9.49
N ASN A 117 -2.26 13.25 -10.53
CA ASN A 117 -3.15 12.80 -11.59
C ASN A 117 -4.18 11.79 -11.03
N ASP A 118 -5.44 11.93 -11.41
CA ASP A 118 -6.55 11.09 -10.91
C ASP A 118 -6.43 9.63 -11.34
N ASP A 119 -5.74 9.36 -12.45
CA ASP A 119 -5.49 7.99 -12.93
C ASP A 119 -4.24 7.35 -12.29
N LEU A 120 -3.45 8.10 -11.52
CA LEU A 120 -2.28 7.56 -10.80
C LEU A 120 -2.77 6.61 -9.70
N ALA A 121 -2.40 5.33 -9.80
CA ALA A 121 -2.70 4.33 -8.79
C ALA A 121 -1.53 4.12 -7.85
N MET A 122 -0.32 3.95 -8.41
CA MET A 122 0.86 3.69 -7.59
C MET A 122 2.17 4.16 -8.20
N LEU A 123 3.15 4.30 -7.32
CA LEU A 123 4.55 4.54 -7.61
C LEU A 123 5.35 3.29 -7.24
N LEU A 124 5.96 2.65 -8.22
CA LEU A 124 6.82 1.48 -8.02
C LEU A 124 8.28 1.84 -8.21
N ASN A 125 9.12 1.43 -7.26
CA ASN A 125 10.56 1.60 -7.39
C ASN A 125 11.08 0.76 -8.55
N THR A 126 11.81 1.41 -9.46
CA THR A 126 12.57 0.69 -10.49
C THR A 126 13.98 0.46 -9.96
N SER A 127 14.48 -0.78 -10.08
CA SER A 127 15.86 -1.15 -9.75
C SER A 127 16.83 -0.42 -10.67
N GLY A 128 17.05 0.87 -10.40
CA GLY A 128 18.02 1.67 -11.12
C GLY A 128 19.43 1.34 -10.64
N SER A 129 20.31 0.88 -11.53
CA SER A 129 21.74 0.64 -11.27
C SER A 129 22.54 1.89 -10.88
N THR A 130 21.91 3.05 -10.79
CA THR A 130 22.54 4.37 -10.62
C THR A 130 22.34 5.02 -9.26
N GLY A 131 21.90 4.28 -8.23
CA GLY A 131 21.81 4.81 -6.85
C GLY A 131 20.69 5.83 -6.58
N SER A 132 20.03 6.39 -7.59
CA SER A 132 18.85 7.25 -7.41
C SER A 132 17.57 6.45 -7.56
N SER A 133 16.76 6.41 -6.52
CA SER A 133 15.46 5.72 -6.52
C SER A 133 14.51 6.41 -7.49
N LYS A 134 14.43 5.91 -8.72
CA LYS A 134 13.42 6.35 -9.69
C LYS A 134 12.16 5.53 -9.49
N TYR A 135 11.00 6.20 -9.52
CA TYR A 135 9.71 5.56 -9.41
C TYR A 135 8.96 5.60 -10.74
N ALA A 136 8.51 4.43 -11.18
CA ALA A 136 7.59 4.31 -12.31
C ALA A 136 6.17 4.66 -11.84
N ARG A 137 5.45 5.44 -12.65
CA ARG A 137 4.04 5.78 -12.43
C ARG A 137 3.17 4.70 -13.06
N ILE A 138 2.32 4.08 -12.28
CA ILE A 138 1.38 3.05 -12.72
C ILE A 138 -0.04 3.59 -12.56
N SER A 139 -0.80 3.59 -13.65
CA SER A 139 -2.19 4.02 -13.63
C SER A 139 -3.14 2.90 -13.22
N TYR A 140 -4.36 3.25 -12.81
CA TYR A 140 -5.43 2.26 -12.59
C TYR A 140 -5.71 1.45 -13.85
N LYS A 141 -5.67 2.09 -15.02
CA LYS A 141 -5.82 1.41 -16.31
C LYS A 141 -4.72 0.37 -16.52
N ASN A 142 -3.45 0.69 -16.24
CA ASN A 142 -2.34 -0.26 -16.37
C ASN A 142 -2.56 -1.48 -15.45
N ILE A 143 -3.00 -1.27 -14.20
CA ILE A 143 -3.28 -2.36 -13.27
C ILE A 143 -4.38 -3.27 -13.81
N ASP A 144 -5.50 -2.68 -14.25
CA ASP A 144 -6.65 -3.43 -14.74
C ASP A 144 -6.30 -4.27 -15.98
N GLU A 145 -5.67 -3.64 -16.98
CA GLU A 145 -5.26 -4.33 -18.22
C GLU A 145 -4.23 -5.45 -17.94
N ASN A 146 -3.23 -5.18 -17.10
CA ASN A 146 -2.21 -6.17 -16.75
C ASN A 146 -2.79 -7.33 -15.95
N THR A 147 -3.68 -7.04 -14.98
CA THR A 147 -4.36 -8.06 -14.19
C THR A 147 -5.20 -8.98 -15.07
N LYS A 148 -5.95 -8.42 -16.01
CA LYS A 148 -6.75 -9.20 -16.98
C LYS A 148 -5.86 -10.08 -17.87
N ALA A 149 -4.75 -9.53 -18.34
CA ALA A 149 -3.80 -10.28 -19.18
C ALA A 149 -3.16 -11.44 -18.40
N ILE A 150 -2.72 -11.21 -17.17
CA ILE A 150 -2.12 -12.24 -16.30
C ILE A 150 -3.17 -13.32 -15.98
N ALA A 151 -4.37 -12.93 -15.55
CA ALA A 151 -5.43 -13.86 -15.20
C ALA A 151 -5.78 -14.78 -16.39
N LYS A 152 -5.85 -14.19 -17.59
CA LYS A 152 -6.08 -14.96 -18.84
C LYS A 152 -4.92 -15.89 -19.18
N SER A 153 -3.68 -15.40 -19.09
CA SER A 153 -2.48 -16.17 -19.45
C SER A 153 -2.22 -17.35 -18.52
N LEU A 154 -2.53 -17.19 -17.23
CA LEU A 154 -2.35 -18.22 -16.21
C LEU A 154 -3.63 -19.01 -15.95
N GLU A 155 -4.70 -18.77 -16.73
CA GLU A 155 -6.00 -19.42 -16.59
C GLU A 155 -6.56 -19.35 -15.15
N ILE A 156 -6.31 -18.23 -14.46
CA ILE A 156 -6.71 -18.03 -13.08
C ILE A 156 -8.24 -18.01 -12.98
N THR A 157 -8.77 -18.80 -12.07
CA THR A 157 -10.20 -18.96 -11.82
C THR A 157 -10.55 -18.63 -10.35
N ASP A 158 -11.82 -18.64 -10.01
CA ASP A 158 -12.29 -18.51 -8.63
C ASP A 158 -11.90 -19.70 -7.72
N LYS A 159 -11.35 -20.79 -8.28
CA LYS A 159 -10.84 -21.96 -7.55
C LYS A 159 -9.39 -21.81 -7.12
N ASP A 160 -8.62 -20.93 -7.78
CA ASP A 160 -7.21 -20.75 -7.51
C ASP A 160 -6.96 -19.98 -6.21
N ARG A 161 -5.76 -20.16 -5.68
CA ARG A 161 -5.21 -19.44 -4.52
C ARG A 161 -3.77 -19.08 -4.82
N ALA A 162 -3.38 -17.87 -4.46
CA ALA A 162 -2.00 -17.38 -4.49
C ALA A 162 -1.41 -17.40 -3.07
#